data_d7af810cfabb512e06d7f3adf452a953
#
_entry.id   d7af810cfabb512e06d7f3adf452a953
#
_cell.length_a   1.000
_cell.length_b   1.000
_cell.length_c   1.000
_cell.angle_alpha   90.00
_cell.angle_beta   90.00
_cell.angle_gamma   90.00
#
_symmetry.space_group_name_H-M   'P 1'
#
loop_
_entity.id
_entity.type
_entity.pdbx_description
1 polymer ?
#
loop_
_entity_poly.entity_id
_entity_poly.type
_entity_poly.pdbx_seq_one_letter_code
_entity_poly.pdbx_strand_id
1 'polypeptide(L)' 'MSKRLTTQEFIDRARDVHGDKYDYSKVEYVNANTKVCIVCPKHGEFWQKPSSHLRAIG' A
#
# COMPACT_ATOMS: atom_id res chain seq x y z
N MET A 1 -17.62 12.27 7.81
CA MET A 1 -17.32 12.21 6.40
C MET A 1 -16.10 11.40 6.11
N SER A 2 -16.27 10.39 5.32
CA SER A 2 -15.12 9.58 4.99
C SER A 2 -14.34 10.23 3.86
N LYS A 3 -13.05 10.22 4.00
CA LYS A 3 -12.16 10.71 2.98
C LYS A 3 -11.32 9.58 2.47
N ARG A 4 -11.13 9.57 1.16
CA ARG A 4 -10.18 8.64 0.59
C ARG A 4 -8.77 9.14 0.90
N LEU A 5 -7.89 8.21 1.16
CA LEU A 5 -6.49 8.56 1.27
C LEU A 5 -5.94 8.95 -0.09
N THR A 6 -4.96 9.81 -0.10
CA THR A 6 -4.19 10.05 -1.32
C THR A 6 -3.14 8.96 -1.43
N THR A 7 -2.53 8.86 -2.62
CA THR A 7 -1.44 7.90 -2.80
C THR A 7 -0.33 8.13 -1.78
N GLN A 8 0.02 9.39 -1.54
CA GLN A 8 1.07 9.69 -0.59
C GLN A 8 0.68 9.29 0.83
N GLU A 9 -0.56 9.56 1.21
CA GLU A 9 -1.02 9.17 2.53
C GLU A 9 -1.00 7.66 2.73
N PHE A 10 -1.42 6.93 1.70
CA PHE A 10 -1.34 5.49 1.76
C PHE A 10 0.11 5.01 1.93
N ILE A 11 1.02 5.59 1.15
CA ILE A 11 2.43 5.22 1.23
C ILE A 11 2.98 5.51 2.62
N ASP A 12 2.66 6.67 3.17
CA ASP A 12 3.12 7.03 4.50
C ASP A 12 2.63 6.03 5.56
N ARG A 13 1.37 5.66 5.47
CA ARG A 13 0.81 4.68 6.41
C ARG A 13 1.43 3.31 6.22
N ALA A 14 1.64 2.92 4.98
CA ALA A 14 2.24 1.62 4.70
C ALA A 14 3.67 1.55 5.23
N ARG A 15 4.42 2.64 5.09
CA ARG A 15 5.77 2.68 5.64
C ARG A 15 5.77 2.66 7.15
N ASP A 16 4.78 3.27 7.77
CA ASP A 16 4.65 3.25 9.21
C ASP A 16 4.39 1.83 9.73
N VAL A 17 3.67 1.05 8.96
CA VAL A 17 3.33 -0.31 9.34
C VAL A 17 4.43 -1.29 8.97
N HIS A 18 4.97 -1.18 7.76
CA HIS A 18 5.91 -2.16 7.21
C HIS A 18 7.36 -1.65 7.12
N GLY A 19 7.57 -0.38 7.34
CA GLY A 19 8.89 0.19 7.18
C GLY A 19 9.27 0.26 5.70
N ASP A 20 10.53 0.06 5.42
CA ASP A 20 11.05 0.14 4.04
C ASP A 20 11.07 -1.21 3.33
N LYS A 21 10.22 -2.13 3.75
CA LYS A 21 10.21 -3.47 3.17
C LYS A 21 9.79 -3.50 1.72
N TYR A 22 8.93 -2.57 1.31
CA TYR A 22 8.35 -2.58 -0.02
C TYR A 22 8.62 -1.28 -0.74
N ASP A 23 8.56 -1.36 -2.07
CA ASP A 23 8.69 -0.19 -2.91
C ASP A 23 7.29 0.21 -3.38
N TYR A 24 6.91 1.44 -3.09
CA TYR A 24 5.59 1.95 -3.42
C TYR A 24 5.61 2.91 -4.59
N SER A 25 6.70 2.95 -5.34
CA SER A 25 6.81 3.90 -6.44
C SER A 25 5.81 3.66 -7.55
N LYS A 26 5.29 2.45 -7.67
CA LYS A 26 4.30 2.11 -8.69
C LYS A 26 2.87 2.11 -8.17
N VAL A 27 2.67 2.48 -6.93
CA VAL A 27 1.34 2.48 -6.34
C VAL A 27 0.50 3.62 -6.90
N GLU A 28 -0.72 3.28 -7.31
CA GLU A 28 -1.71 4.26 -7.69
C GLU A 28 -2.92 4.05 -6.81
N TYR A 29 -3.01 4.79 -5.76
CA TYR A 29 -4.08 4.63 -4.80
C TYR A 29 -5.38 5.21 -5.35
N VAL A 30 -6.41 4.39 -5.41
CA VAL A 30 -7.74 4.82 -5.84
C VAL A 30 -8.68 4.82 -4.66
N ASN A 31 -8.80 3.68 -4.00
CA ASN A 31 -9.60 3.57 -2.78
C ASN A 31 -9.15 2.30 -2.04
N ALA A 32 -9.72 2.08 -0.85
CA ALA A 32 -9.28 0.98 -0.01
C ALA A 32 -9.64 -0.40 -0.57
N ASN A 33 -10.56 -0.46 -1.51
CA ASN A 33 -11.01 -1.73 -2.08
C ASN A 33 -10.37 -2.08 -3.41
N THR A 34 -9.65 -1.15 -3.99
CA THR A 34 -9.00 -1.38 -5.28
C THR A 34 -7.55 -1.76 -5.05
N LYS A 35 -7.15 -2.91 -5.55
CA LYS A 35 -5.78 -3.39 -5.40
C LYS A 35 -4.80 -2.42 -6.02
N VAL A 36 -3.65 -2.30 -5.37
CA VAL A 36 -2.56 -1.45 -5.87
C VAL A 36 -1.33 -2.30 -6.10
N CYS A 37 -0.48 -1.84 -6.99
CA CYS A 37 0.75 -2.54 -7.33
C CYS A 37 1.82 -2.20 -6.31
N ILE A 38 2.29 -3.19 -5.59
CA ILE A 38 3.34 -3.03 -4.60
C ILE A 38 4.52 -3.89 -5.04
N VAL A 39 5.70 -3.33 -4.96
CA VAL A 39 6.90 -4.05 -5.39
C VAL A 39 7.62 -4.59 -4.17
N CYS A 40 7.83 -5.89 -4.15
CA CYS A 40 8.63 -6.54 -3.13
C CYS A 40 10.04 -6.74 -3.67
N PRO A 41 11.08 -6.24 -2.99
CA PRO A 41 12.44 -6.39 -3.48
C PRO A 41 12.86 -7.84 -3.71
N LYS A 42 12.24 -8.75 -2.99
CA LYS A 42 12.59 -10.16 -3.12
C LYS A 42 11.75 -10.92 -4.12
N HIS A 43 10.47 -10.57 -4.22
CA HIS A 43 9.53 -11.36 -5.01
C HIS A 43 8.97 -10.61 -6.22
N GLY A 44 9.25 -9.33 -6.35
CA GLY A 44 8.76 -8.55 -7.45
C GLY A 44 7.40 -7.94 -7.16
N GLU A 45 6.68 -7.61 -8.21
CA GLU A 45 5.40 -6.91 -8.10
C GLU A 45 4.30 -7.84 -7.63
N PHE A 46 3.43 -7.31 -6.78
CA PHE A 46 2.22 -8.02 -6.41
C PHE A 46 1.11 -7.01 -6.18
N TRP A 47 -0.12 -7.49 -6.22
CA TRP A 47 -1.29 -6.63 -6.08
C TRP A 47 -2.03 -6.97 -4.80
N GLN A 48 -2.35 -5.96 -4.04
CA GLN A 48 -3.04 -6.16 -2.78
C GLN A 48 -3.91 -4.94 -2.49
N LYS A 49 -5.04 -5.19 -1.82
CA LYS A 49 -5.91 -4.09 -1.41
C LYS A 49 -5.21 -3.26 -0.35
N PRO A 50 -5.30 -1.94 -0.45
CA PRO A 50 -4.67 -1.09 0.56
C PRO A 50 -5.12 -1.39 1.98
N SER A 51 -6.40 -1.66 2.19
CA SER A 51 -6.88 -1.95 3.53
C SER A 51 -6.24 -3.21 4.10
N SER A 52 -6.09 -4.23 3.28
CA SER A 52 -5.43 -5.46 3.71
C SER A 52 -3.96 -5.23 4.00
N HIS A 53 -3.32 -4.45 3.14
CA HIS A 53 -1.89 -4.16 3.31
C HIS A 53 -1.62 -3.39 4.59
N LEU A 54 -2.48 -2.43 4.90
CA LEU A 54 -2.29 -1.60 6.10
C LEU A 54 -2.61 -2.33 7.39
N ARG A 55 -3.31 -3.43 7.32
CA ARG A 55 -3.58 -4.20 8.52
C ARG A 55 -2.35 -4.88 9.08
N ALA A 56 -1.39 -5.13 8.23
CA ALA A 56 -0.12 -5.70 8.64
C ALA A 56 -0.26 -6.99 9.42
N ILE A 57 -1.17 -7.79 9.01
CA ILE A 57 -1.38 -9.03 9.70
C ILE A 57 -0.43 -10.05 9.16
N GLY A 58 0.52 -10.20 9.76
CA GLY A 58 1.38 -11.23 9.35
C GLY A 58 2.44 -11.01 8.59
#